data_1b004b256a950946aa04ec0622854c3c
#
_entry.id   1b004b256a950946aa04ec0622854c3c
#
_cell.length_a   1.000
_cell.length_b   1.000
_cell.length_c   1.000
_cell.angle_alpha   90.00
_cell.angle_beta   90.00
_cell.angle_gamma   90.00
#
_symmetry.space_group_name_H-M   'P 1'
#
loop_
_entity.id
_entity.type
_entity.pdbx_description
1 polymer ?
#
loop_
_entity_poly.entity_id
_entity_poly.type
_entity_poly.pdbx_seq_one_letter_code
_entity_poly.pdbx_strand_id
1 'polypeptide(L)'
;MCATLAKNQQQKDFFAYAQKALQRTDSCYYSLIHRLLDSVDEDRICTVGVNMGFGGLIYGASELKKQADLEGQPIAWITAARCGDERLSELVPKAARHGSFVWLLDATDTDPAQVVLLAKANPQSAFGLLADPSALTEDCVKTLAACRNLVVMPLLQTPELTPEVCRAARRLKAQRCSMC
;
A
#
# COMPACT_ATOMS: atom_id res chain seq x y z
N MET A 1 3.22 4.01 20.00
CA MET A 1 1.77 3.99 19.72
C MET A 1 1.29 2.61 19.24
N CYS A 2 1.86 1.99 18.20
CA CYS A 2 1.38 0.67 17.75
C CYS A 2 1.54 -0.47 18.78
N ALA A 3 2.60 -0.48 19.58
CA ALA A 3 2.84 -1.53 20.60
C ALA A 3 1.76 -1.56 21.70
N THR A 4 1.13 -0.43 22.01
CA THR A 4 0.03 -0.35 22.99
C THR A 4 -1.30 -0.87 22.46
N LEU A 5 -1.42 -0.98 21.12
CA LEU A 5 -2.62 -1.50 20.43
C LEU A 5 -2.53 -3.00 20.13
N ALA A 6 -1.36 -3.62 20.40
CA ALA A 6 -1.15 -5.05 20.16
C ALA A 6 -1.98 -5.90 21.13
N LYS A 7 -2.84 -6.77 20.59
CA LYS A 7 -3.78 -7.59 21.35
C LYS A 7 -3.21 -8.95 21.78
N ASN A 8 -2.16 -9.43 21.13
CA ASN A 8 -1.53 -10.71 21.45
C ASN A 8 -0.01 -10.60 21.54
N GLN A 9 0.64 -11.66 22.08
CA GLN A 9 2.09 -11.67 22.29
C GLN A 9 2.87 -11.57 20.98
N GLN A 10 2.44 -12.25 19.92
CA GLN A 10 3.13 -12.21 18.62
C GLN A 10 3.15 -10.80 18.02
N GLN A 11 2.05 -10.05 18.13
CA GLN A 11 2.00 -8.65 17.71
C GLN A 11 2.93 -7.77 18.54
N LYS A 12 2.99 -7.98 19.85
CA LYS A 12 3.92 -7.25 20.75
C LYS A 12 5.37 -7.51 20.38
N ASP A 13 5.72 -8.79 20.14
CA ASP A 13 7.08 -9.19 19.77
C ASP A 13 7.47 -8.62 18.40
N PHE A 14 6.55 -8.63 17.42
CA PHE A 14 6.76 -8.00 16.13
C PHE A 14 7.04 -6.51 16.24
N PHE A 15 6.22 -5.75 16.99
CA PHE A 15 6.44 -4.31 17.17
C PHE A 15 7.71 -4.00 17.95
N ALA A 16 8.05 -4.80 18.96
CA ALA A 16 9.31 -4.65 19.68
C ALA A 16 10.52 -4.90 18.78
N TYR A 17 10.47 -5.94 17.95
CA TYR A 17 11.51 -6.22 16.95
C TYR A 17 11.63 -5.10 15.92
N ALA A 18 10.52 -4.64 15.36
CA ALA A 18 10.49 -3.53 14.39
C ALA A 18 11.07 -2.24 14.99
N GLN A 19 10.68 -1.89 16.22
CA GLN A 19 11.24 -0.73 16.92
C GLN A 19 12.75 -0.84 17.10
N LYS A 20 13.25 -2.01 17.54
CA LYS A 20 14.68 -2.26 17.71
C LYS A 20 15.44 -2.19 16.38
N ALA A 21 14.85 -2.74 15.29
CA ALA A 21 15.45 -2.68 13.96
C ALA A 21 15.55 -1.24 13.41
N LEU A 22 14.54 -0.41 13.69
CA LEU A 22 14.51 1.00 13.30
C LEU A 22 15.45 1.91 14.13
N GLN A 23 15.86 1.49 15.32
CA GLN A 23 16.84 2.22 16.14
C GLN A 23 18.30 1.91 15.77
N ARG A 24 18.53 0.85 15.02
CA ARG A 24 19.88 0.46 14.58
C ARG A 24 20.27 1.22 13.33
N THR A 25 21.21 2.15 13.45
CA THR A 25 21.71 2.99 12.36
C THR A 25 22.45 2.21 11.25
N ASP A 26 22.96 1.02 11.57
CA ASP A 26 23.61 0.08 10.64
C ASP A 26 22.59 -0.82 9.90
N SER A 27 21.33 -0.76 10.26
CA SER A 27 20.28 -1.55 9.62
C SER A 27 19.91 -0.97 8.25
N CYS A 28 19.71 -1.85 7.26
CA CYS A 28 19.17 -1.46 5.94
C CYS A 28 17.76 -0.82 6.08
N TYR A 29 16.98 -1.21 7.09
CA TYR A 29 15.68 -0.62 7.37
C TYR A 29 15.79 0.83 7.83
N TYR A 30 16.82 1.17 8.61
CA TYR A 30 17.05 2.55 9.06
C TYR A 30 17.24 3.48 7.86
N SER A 31 18.16 3.15 6.95
CA SER A 31 18.44 3.95 5.77
C SER A 31 17.24 4.02 4.80
N LEU A 32 16.47 2.92 4.68
CA LEU A 32 15.26 2.88 3.85
C LEU A 32 14.19 3.82 4.40
N ILE A 33 13.90 3.77 5.70
CA ILE A 33 12.90 4.62 6.34
C ILE A 33 13.30 6.10 6.26
N HIS A 34 14.57 6.44 6.49
CA HIS A 34 15.02 7.82 6.34
C HIS A 34 14.83 8.34 4.91
N ARG A 35 15.20 7.56 3.90
CA ARG A 35 14.95 7.92 2.49
C ARG A 35 13.46 8.10 2.20
N LEU A 36 12.62 7.24 2.77
CA LEU A 36 11.16 7.36 2.62
C LEU A 36 10.65 8.66 3.22
N LEU A 37 11.04 8.99 4.46
CA LEU A 37 10.66 10.23 5.14
C LEU A 37 11.14 11.49 4.40
N ASP A 38 12.33 11.46 3.79
CA ASP A 38 12.89 12.57 3.02
C ASP A 38 12.20 12.76 1.67
N SER A 39 11.71 11.68 1.04
CA SER A 39 11.26 11.69 -0.35
C SER A 39 9.74 11.62 -0.53
N VAL A 40 8.99 11.19 0.46
CA VAL A 40 7.54 10.98 0.39
C VAL A 40 6.81 12.00 1.28
N ASP A 41 5.61 12.36 0.88
CA ASP A 41 4.72 13.22 1.67
C ASP A 41 4.36 12.55 3.01
N GLU A 42 4.48 13.29 4.11
CA GLU A 42 4.27 12.76 5.46
C GLU A 42 2.83 12.27 5.66
N ASP A 43 1.83 13.00 5.18
CA ASP A 43 0.43 12.60 5.28
C ASP A 43 0.16 11.30 4.53
N ARG A 44 0.87 11.08 3.42
CA ARG A 44 0.79 9.82 2.65
C ARG A 44 1.40 8.67 3.42
N ILE A 45 2.59 8.86 4.00
CA ILE A 45 3.24 7.83 4.84
C ILE A 45 2.32 7.47 6.01
N CYS A 46 1.77 8.48 6.69
CA CYS A 46 0.84 8.26 7.78
C CYS A 46 -0.43 7.54 7.33
N THR A 47 -1.05 7.95 6.22
CA THR A 47 -2.29 7.34 5.71
C THR A 47 -2.07 5.87 5.33
N VAL A 48 -1.04 5.58 4.53
CA VAL A 48 -0.71 4.21 4.13
C VAL A 48 -0.33 3.37 5.35
N GLY A 49 0.51 3.92 6.24
CA GLY A 49 0.95 3.24 7.45
C GLY A 49 -0.20 2.91 8.40
N VAL A 50 -1.16 3.81 8.59
CA VAL A 50 -2.36 3.57 9.40
C VAL A 50 -3.27 2.54 8.74
N ASN A 51 -3.55 2.68 7.44
CA ASN A 51 -4.44 1.76 6.73
C ASN A 51 -3.87 0.34 6.66
N MET A 52 -2.57 0.17 6.38
CA MET A 52 -1.92 -1.14 6.37
C MET A 52 -1.67 -1.67 7.79
N GLY A 53 -1.11 -0.84 8.66
CA GLY A 53 -0.68 -1.25 10.00
C GLY A 53 -1.86 -1.47 10.94
N PHE A 54 -2.63 -0.42 11.22
CA PHE A 54 -3.78 -0.54 12.11
C PHE A 54 -4.97 -1.21 11.40
N GLY A 55 -5.36 -0.71 10.22
CA GLY A 55 -6.48 -1.23 9.44
C GLY A 55 -6.27 -2.70 9.08
N GLY A 56 -5.18 -3.02 8.40
CA GLY A 56 -4.91 -4.38 7.91
C GLY A 56 -4.43 -5.35 9.00
N LEU A 57 -3.30 -5.02 9.68
CA LEU A 57 -2.60 -6.00 10.54
C LEU A 57 -3.17 -6.12 11.96
N ILE A 58 -3.89 -5.11 12.47
CA ILE A 58 -4.43 -5.17 13.84
C ILE A 58 -5.94 -5.40 13.82
N TYR A 59 -6.69 -4.40 13.32
CA TYR A 59 -8.15 -4.47 13.29
C TYR A 59 -8.63 -5.51 12.28
N GLY A 60 -8.19 -5.40 11.02
CA GLY A 60 -8.59 -6.28 9.92
C GLY A 60 -8.23 -7.73 10.18
N ALA A 61 -7.01 -8.03 10.65
CA ALA A 61 -6.62 -9.39 10.99
C ALA A 61 -7.52 -10.03 12.05
N SER A 62 -8.01 -9.23 13.03
CA SER A 62 -8.95 -9.71 14.04
C SER A 62 -10.32 -10.04 13.45
N GLU A 63 -10.84 -9.19 12.54
CA GLU A 63 -12.12 -9.41 11.90
C GLU A 63 -12.06 -10.56 10.88
N LEU A 64 -10.99 -10.64 10.08
CA LEU A 64 -10.76 -11.73 9.13
C LEU A 64 -10.67 -13.08 9.83
N LYS A 65 -10.04 -13.14 11.02
CA LYS A 65 -10.00 -14.37 11.81
C LYS A 65 -11.40 -14.80 12.25
N LYS A 66 -12.24 -13.88 12.73
CA LYS A 66 -13.62 -14.18 13.10
C LYS A 66 -14.42 -14.72 11.91
N GLN A 67 -14.27 -14.08 10.74
CA GLN A 67 -14.96 -14.53 9.53
C GLN A 67 -14.43 -15.90 9.07
N ALA A 68 -13.11 -16.12 9.12
CA ALA A 68 -12.51 -17.40 8.76
C ALA A 68 -13.01 -18.53 9.68
N ASP A 69 -13.15 -18.27 10.99
CA ASP A 69 -13.71 -19.22 11.96
C ASP A 69 -15.19 -19.54 11.66
N LEU A 70 -15.96 -18.58 11.17
CA LEU A 70 -17.37 -18.76 10.79
C LEU A 70 -17.53 -19.50 9.47
N GLU A 71 -16.67 -19.22 8.48
CA GLU A 71 -16.76 -19.82 7.15
C GLU A 71 -16.00 -21.14 7.03
N GLY A 72 -15.18 -21.49 8.02
CA GLY A 72 -14.37 -22.71 8.03
C GLY A 72 -13.20 -22.69 7.04
N GLN A 73 -12.83 -21.52 6.52
CA GLN A 73 -11.72 -21.34 5.57
C GLN A 73 -10.96 -20.04 5.81
N PRO A 74 -9.64 -19.98 5.50
CA PRO A 74 -8.84 -18.78 5.65
C PRO A 74 -9.28 -17.71 4.64
N ILE A 75 -9.33 -16.46 5.10
CA ILE A 75 -9.64 -15.30 4.27
C ILE A 75 -8.37 -14.47 4.08
N ALA A 76 -8.09 -14.06 2.84
CA ALA A 76 -6.91 -13.28 2.50
C ALA A 76 -6.98 -11.86 3.10
N TRP A 77 -5.90 -11.39 3.70
CA TRP A 77 -5.78 -10.03 4.21
C TRP A 77 -5.29 -9.02 3.17
N ILE A 78 -4.68 -9.50 2.08
CA ILE A 78 -4.36 -8.74 0.86
C ILE A 78 -5.13 -9.38 -0.29
N THR A 79 -5.79 -8.55 -1.07
CA THR A 79 -6.51 -8.99 -2.27
C THR A 79 -5.86 -8.37 -3.50
N ALA A 80 -5.55 -9.21 -4.50
CA ALA A 80 -5.07 -8.75 -5.79
C ALA A 80 -6.21 -8.73 -6.81
N ALA A 81 -6.25 -7.68 -7.65
CA ALA A 81 -7.25 -7.53 -8.70
C ALA A 81 -6.69 -6.72 -9.88
N ARG A 82 -7.35 -6.79 -11.03
CA ARG A 82 -7.04 -5.89 -12.16
C ARG A 82 -7.62 -4.51 -11.90
N CYS A 83 -6.82 -3.47 -12.15
CA CYS A 83 -7.29 -2.09 -12.15
C CYS A 83 -8.32 -1.93 -13.29
N GLY A 84 -9.45 -1.26 -13.03
CA GLY A 84 -10.52 -1.11 -14.01
C GLY A 84 -11.58 -2.22 -13.99
N ASP A 85 -11.47 -3.23 -13.13
CA ASP A 85 -12.58 -4.17 -12.89
C ASP A 85 -13.74 -3.41 -12.23
N GLU A 86 -14.87 -3.31 -12.92
CA GLU A 86 -16.04 -2.54 -12.47
C GLU A 86 -16.58 -3.02 -11.11
N ARG A 87 -16.38 -4.30 -10.80
CA ARG A 87 -16.79 -4.89 -9.51
C ARG A 87 -16.02 -4.34 -8.31
N LEU A 88 -14.85 -3.73 -8.52
CA LEU A 88 -14.04 -3.18 -7.42
C LEU A 88 -14.78 -2.09 -6.63
N SER A 89 -15.64 -1.31 -7.28
CA SER A 89 -16.46 -0.28 -6.63
C SER A 89 -17.39 -0.85 -5.54
N GLU A 90 -17.83 -2.11 -5.68
CA GLU A 90 -18.66 -2.81 -4.72
C GLU A 90 -17.85 -3.72 -3.80
N LEU A 91 -16.81 -4.38 -4.34
CA LEU A 91 -16.01 -5.36 -3.60
C LEU A 91 -15.15 -4.72 -2.53
N VAL A 92 -14.50 -3.58 -2.82
CA VAL A 92 -13.60 -2.92 -1.88
C VAL A 92 -14.32 -2.50 -0.59
N PRO A 93 -15.45 -1.75 -0.63
CA PRO A 93 -16.16 -1.40 0.60
C PRO A 93 -16.79 -2.60 1.29
N LYS A 94 -17.17 -3.64 0.55
CA LYS A 94 -17.68 -4.89 1.13
C LYS A 94 -16.57 -5.63 1.88
N ALA A 95 -15.40 -5.80 1.27
CA ALA A 95 -14.26 -6.46 1.88
C ALA A 95 -13.74 -5.71 3.13
N ALA A 96 -13.76 -4.38 3.12
CA ALA A 96 -13.38 -3.56 4.26
C ALA A 96 -14.28 -3.82 5.48
N ARG A 97 -15.59 -4.08 5.28
CA ARG A 97 -16.52 -4.46 6.37
C ARG A 97 -16.15 -5.80 7.02
N HIS A 98 -15.46 -6.67 6.29
CA HIS A 98 -14.99 -7.97 6.77
C HIS A 98 -13.52 -7.96 7.21
N GLY A 99 -12.85 -6.79 7.19
CA GLY A 99 -11.48 -6.65 7.69
C GLY A 99 -10.39 -6.68 6.62
N SER A 100 -10.71 -6.78 5.32
CA SER A 100 -9.73 -6.71 4.22
C SER A 100 -9.60 -5.28 3.73
N PHE A 101 -8.46 -4.63 4.07
CA PHE A 101 -8.18 -3.22 3.78
C PHE A 101 -7.05 -3.01 2.79
N VAL A 102 -6.31 -4.06 2.41
CA VAL A 102 -5.11 -3.94 1.59
C VAL A 102 -5.36 -4.57 0.21
N TRP A 103 -5.17 -3.75 -0.82
CA TRP A 103 -5.41 -4.13 -2.20
C TRP A 103 -4.15 -3.95 -3.04
N LEU A 104 -3.86 -4.95 -3.87
CA LEU A 104 -2.84 -4.87 -4.92
C LEU A 104 -3.55 -4.83 -6.28
N LEU A 105 -3.46 -3.70 -6.96
CA LEU A 105 -4.13 -3.48 -8.23
C LEU A 105 -3.13 -3.54 -9.38
N ASP A 106 -3.40 -4.40 -10.34
CA ASP A 106 -2.62 -4.53 -11.56
C ASP A 106 -3.20 -3.61 -12.64
N ALA A 107 -2.43 -2.60 -13.03
CA ALA A 107 -2.72 -1.65 -14.09
C ALA A 107 -1.68 -1.73 -15.23
N THR A 108 -1.05 -2.88 -15.44
CA THR A 108 -0.04 -3.04 -16.50
C THR A 108 -0.65 -2.94 -17.91
N ASP A 109 -1.90 -3.35 -18.05
CA ASP A 109 -2.66 -3.34 -19.33
C ASP A 109 -3.77 -2.27 -19.39
N THR A 110 -3.85 -1.38 -18.37
CA THR A 110 -4.91 -0.38 -18.26
C THR A 110 -4.34 0.98 -17.86
N ASP A 111 -5.14 2.05 -17.97
CA ASP A 111 -4.76 3.38 -17.49
C ASP A 111 -4.66 3.38 -15.95
N PRO A 112 -3.46 3.60 -15.39
CA PRO A 112 -3.27 3.64 -13.93
C PRO A 112 -4.13 4.72 -13.22
N ALA A 113 -4.53 5.79 -13.92
CA ALA A 113 -5.35 6.85 -13.35
C ALA A 113 -6.75 6.40 -12.93
N GLN A 114 -7.24 5.26 -13.45
CA GLN A 114 -8.55 4.70 -13.09
C GLN A 114 -8.66 4.36 -11.59
N VAL A 115 -7.55 4.06 -10.91
CA VAL A 115 -7.53 3.77 -9.47
C VAL A 115 -7.98 4.95 -8.62
N VAL A 116 -7.88 6.18 -9.12
CA VAL A 116 -8.06 7.42 -8.33
C VAL A 116 -9.46 7.53 -7.75
N LEU A 117 -10.49 7.20 -8.52
CA LEU A 117 -11.87 7.24 -8.04
C LEU A 117 -12.09 6.20 -6.94
N LEU A 118 -11.58 4.98 -7.13
CA LEU A 118 -11.67 3.90 -6.17
C LEU A 118 -10.95 4.25 -4.86
N ALA A 119 -9.72 4.77 -4.96
CA ALA A 119 -8.91 5.16 -3.80
C ALA A 119 -9.56 6.29 -2.98
N LYS A 120 -10.11 7.31 -3.65
CA LYS A 120 -10.82 8.42 -3.00
C LYS A 120 -12.12 7.96 -2.33
N ALA A 121 -12.85 7.03 -2.94
CA ALA A 121 -14.08 6.48 -2.38
C ALA A 121 -13.83 5.57 -1.16
N ASN A 122 -12.60 5.06 -0.99
CA ASN A 122 -12.24 4.12 0.07
C ASN A 122 -11.00 4.60 0.85
N PRO A 123 -11.08 5.73 1.58
CA PRO A 123 -9.93 6.35 2.23
C PRO A 123 -9.33 5.49 3.35
N GLN A 124 -10.09 4.53 3.91
CA GLN A 124 -9.66 3.59 4.94
C GLN A 124 -8.86 2.40 4.39
N SER A 125 -8.85 2.19 3.07
CA SER A 125 -8.09 1.11 2.43
C SER A 125 -6.73 1.61 1.95
N ALA A 126 -5.75 0.71 1.89
CA ALA A 126 -4.46 0.96 1.27
C ALA A 126 -4.39 0.25 -0.08
N PHE A 127 -3.93 0.95 -1.09
CA PHE A 127 -3.81 0.44 -2.45
C PHE A 127 -2.35 0.42 -2.88
N GLY A 128 -1.85 -0.73 -3.32
CA GLY A 128 -0.65 -0.87 -4.12
C GLY A 128 -1.05 -0.93 -5.60
N LEU A 129 -0.48 -0.07 -6.42
CA LEU A 129 -0.75 -0.01 -7.85
C LEU A 129 0.47 -0.45 -8.64
N LEU A 130 0.41 -1.61 -9.27
CA LEU A 130 1.41 -2.07 -10.21
C LEU A 130 1.11 -1.48 -11.58
N ALA A 131 2.07 -0.76 -12.17
CA ALA A 131 1.88 -0.09 -13.45
C ALA A 131 3.09 -0.20 -14.36
N ASP A 132 2.84 -0.23 -15.68
CA ASP A 132 3.91 -0.12 -16.67
C ASP A 132 4.60 1.26 -16.52
N PRO A 133 5.94 1.33 -16.46
CA PRO A 133 6.67 2.58 -16.34
C PRO A 133 6.36 3.60 -17.45
N SER A 134 6.03 3.14 -18.66
CA SER A 134 5.69 4.00 -19.78
C SER A 134 4.34 4.70 -19.61
N ALA A 135 3.39 4.05 -18.92
CA ALA A 135 2.09 4.62 -18.59
C ALA A 135 2.15 5.69 -17.49
N LEU A 136 3.21 5.72 -16.69
CA LEU A 136 3.43 6.71 -15.63
C LEU A 136 3.93 8.05 -16.21
N THR A 137 3.11 8.66 -17.07
CA THR A 137 3.36 9.99 -17.62
C THR A 137 3.30 11.07 -16.52
N GLU A 138 3.71 12.30 -16.83
CA GLU A 138 3.66 13.39 -15.85
C GLU A 138 2.23 13.68 -15.37
N ASP A 139 1.26 13.69 -16.29
CA ASP A 139 -0.14 13.96 -15.97
C ASP A 139 -0.77 12.79 -15.20
N CYS A 140 -0.44 11.54 -15.56
CA CYS A 140 -0.86 10.37 -14.80
C CYS A 140 -0.35 10.46 -13.36
N VAL A 141 0.95 10.71 -13.15
CA VAL A 141 1.55 10.80 -11.82
C VAL A 141 0.96 11.95 -11.01
N LYS A 142 0.68 13.13 -11.62
CA LYS A 142 -0.03 14.23 -10.95
C LYS A 142 -1.43 13.79 -10.48
N THR A 143 -2.14 13.04 -11.30
CA THR A 143 -3.47 12.52 -10.96
C THR A 143 -3.41 11.52 -9.82
N LEU A 144 -2.45 10.57 -9.84
CA LEU A 144 -2.21 9.60 -8.77
C LEU A 144 -1.77 10.28 -7.47
N ALA A 145 -1.05 11.40 -7.56
CA ALA A 145 -0.59 12.16 -6.40
C ALA A 145 -1.74 12.73 -5.55
N ALA A 146 -2.94 12.86 -6.09
CA ALA A 146 -4.12 13.27 -5.35
C ALA A 146 -4.64 12.24 -4.32
N CYS A 147 -4.12 10.99 -4.36
CA CYS A 147 -4.52 9.91 -3.45
C CYS A 147 -3.43 9.63 -2.42
N ARG A 148 -3.72 9.84 -1.13
CA ARG A 148 -2.76 9.61 -0.03
C ARG A 148 -2.64 8.14 0.38
N ASN A 149 -3.65 7.33 0.10
CA ASN A 149 -3.74 5.91 0.44
C ASN A 149 -3.24 4.98 -0.70
N LEU A 150 -2.43 5.53 -1.61
CA LEU A 150 -1.93 4.84 -2.80
C LEU A 150 -0.39 4.77 -2.79
N VAL A 151 0.14 3.57 -3.02
CA VAL A 151 1.56 3.29 -3.29
C VAL A 151 1.69 2.86 -4.75
N VAL A 152 2.52 3.54 -5.53
CA VAL A 152 2.75 3.21 -6.95
C VAL A 152 4.01 2.36 -7.07
N MET A 153 3.90 1.24 -7.77
CA MET A 153 4.96 0.27 -8.01
C MET A 153 5.19 0.13 -9.52
N PRO A 154 6.20 0.82 -10.09
CA PRO A 154 6.58 0.61 -11.48
C PRO A 154 7.03 -0.85 -11.70
N LEU A 155 6.45 -1.52 -12.69
CA LEU A 155 6.81 -2.90 -13.01
C LEU A 155 8.23 -2.97 -13.60
N LEU A 156 9.06 -3.81 -13.00
CA LEU A 156 10.38 -4.17 -13.54
C LEU A 156 10.25 -5.47 -14.33
N GLN A 157 10.37 -5.40 -15.64
CA GLN A 157 10.36 -6.60 -16.51
C GLN A 157 11.71 -7.34 -16.49
N THR A 158 12.78 -6.64 -16.14
CA THR A 158 14.13 -7.17 -15.99
C THR A 158 14.76 -6.63 -14.71
N PRO A 159 15.82 -7.29 -14.16
CA PRO A 159 16.56 -6.76 -13.01
C PRO A 159 17.26 -5.42 -13.26
N GLU A 160 17.39 -5.03 -14.53
CA GLU A 160 18.06 -3.80 -14.93
C GLU A 160 17.09 -2.60 -14.92
N LEU A 161 17.58 -1.47 -14.43
CA LEU A 161 16.83 -0.21 -14.45
C LEU A 161 16.84 0.37 -15.86
N THR A 162 15.73 0.22 -16.57
CA THR A 162 15.57 0.84 -17.89
C THR A 162 15.42 2.37 -17.79
N PRO A 163 15.68 3.13 -18.88
CA PRO A 163 15.43 4.58 -18.90
C PRO A 163 13.98 4.96 -18.58
N GLU A 164 13.01 4.11 -18.96
CA GLU A 164 11.58 4.28 -18.68
C GLU A 164 11.31 4.21 -17.18
N VAL A 165 11.83 3.18 -16.50
CA VAL A 165 11.73 3.01 -15.05
C VAL A 165 12.36 4.20 -14.33
N CYS A 166 13.55 4.64 -14.76
CA CYS A 166 14.23 5.80 -14.18
C CYS A 166 13.41 7.10 -14.36
N ARG A 167 12.76 7.28 -15.52
CA ARG A 167 11.87 8.44 -15.75
C ARG A 167 10.64 8.39 -14.86
N ALA A 168 9.96 7.24 -14.78
CA ALA A 168 8.81 7.04 -13.90
C ALA A 168 9.15 7.32 -12.43
N ALA A 169 10.26 6.77 -11.95
CA ALA A 169 10.74 6.99 -10.59
C ALA A 169 11.01 8.48 -10.29
N ARG A 170 11.64 9.22 -11.22
CA ARG A 170 11.86 10.68 -11.06
C ARG A 170 10.55 11.45 -10.99
N ARG A 171 9.54 11.11 -11.82
CA ARG A 171 8.22 11.76 -11.80
C ARG A 171 7.50 11.50 -10.48
N LEU A 172 7.49 10.24 -10.01
CA LEU A 172 6.89 9.87 -8.72
C LEU A 172 7.56 10.61 -7.56
N LYS A 173 8.90 10.70 -7.56
CA LYS A 173 9.65 11.44 -6.56
C LYS A 173 9.36 12.94 -6.60
N ALA A 174 9.25 13.55 -7.79
CA ALA A 174 8.92 14.97 -7.94
C ALA A 174 7.55 15.33 -7.35
N GLN A 175 6.59 14.40 -7.38
CA GLN A 175 5.26 14.54 -6.77
C GLN A 175 5.20 13.99 -5.33
N ARG A 176 6.34 13.65 -4.73
CA ARG A 176 6.43 13.05 -3.39
C ARG A 176 5.48 11.85 -3.20
N CYS A 177 5.25 11.10 -4.28
CA CYS A 177 4.47 9.88 -4.25
C CYS A 177 5.24 8.75 -3.57
N SER A 178 4.53 7.92 -2.83
CA SER A 178 5.05 6.67 -2.31
C SER A 178 5.39 5.74 -3.48
N MET A 179 6.61 5.20 -3.47
CA MET A 179 7.12 4.30 -4.49
C MET A 179 7.84 3.13 -3.81
N CYS A 180 7.59 1.93 -4.28
CA CYS A 180 8.33 0.72 -3.94
C CYS A 180 9.06 0.16 -5.16
#